data_5179af71eeb0660d6a8ac85f4b6b499e
#
_entry.id   5179af71eeb0660d6a8ac85f4b6b499e
#
_cell.length_a   1.000
_cell.length_b   1.000
_cell.length_c   1.000
_cell.angle_alpha   90.00
_cell.angle_beta   90.00
_cell.angle_gamma   90.00
#
_symmetry.space_group_name_H-M   'P 1'
#
loop_
_entity.id
_entity.type
_entity.pdbx_description
1 polymer ?
#
loop_
_entity_poly.entity_id
_entity_poly.type
_entity_poly.pdbx_seq_one_letter_code
_entity_poly.pdbx_strand_id
1 'polypeptide(L)'
;MKQFVVYTVQTGGYDNVQQPLVVDERFDYILFTDATDVKQKGVWQVRSIPYQNADLTRLSRYPKMHPNELLSDYTASLYIDANIQITGQRIYDRVVECFEQEVDWAGIKHPYRDCIYDEAYVIYGLDTEENIFRWCHRLRKENYPRHRGMFENNIIFRTHNERVKEVDTMWWKLYEQNTRRDQLTLYYVLWKMPDVKTALLLPEGESSWQSDTVQIHKHQQTSKQRGRRGVKESFWEHARCRCRGGMEEKAEQFREFHYWLYDLNPIVAKGLLYLWGVYATLVYGTIIKIRAYRRHKTNVE
;
A
#
# COMPACT_ATOMS: atom_id res chain seq x y z
N MET A 1 -9.51 20.65 -22.43
CA MET A 1 -9.34 19.57 -21.45
C MET A 1 -7.87 19.48 -21.15
N LYS A 2 -7.49 19.36 -19.89
CA LYS A 2 -6.08 19.26 -19.50
C LYS A 2 -5.56 17.86 -19.83
N GLN A 3 -4.25 17.77 -20.03
CA GLN A 3 -3.60 16.50 -20.38
C GLN A 3 -3.47 15.56 -19.17
N PHE A 4 -3.30 16.15 -17.97
CA PHE A 4 -3.03 15.42 -16.73
C PHE A 4 -4.14 15.58 -15.71
N VAL A 5 -4.27 14.58 -14.84
CA VAL A 5 -5.21 14.58 -13.73
C VAL A 5 -4.57 14.06 -12.44
N VAL A 6 -4.80 14.79 -11.34
CA VAL A 6 -4.61 14.24 -9.99
C VAL A 6 -5.95 13.69 -9.54
N TYR A 7 -5.99 12.46 -9.04
CA TYR A 7 -7.22 11.90 -8.51
C TYR A 7 -7.03 11.17 -7.20
N THR A 8 -8.10 11.15 -6.43
CA THR A 8 -8.15 10.47 -5.14
C THR A 8 -9.50 9.77 -4.96
N VAL A 9 -9.58 8.89 -3.97
CA VAL A 9 -10.78 8.12 -3.67
C VAL A 9 -11.10 8.19 -2.19
N GLN A 10 -12.33 8.54 -1.85
CA GLN A 10 -12.85 8.52 -0.49
C GLN A 10 -14.13 7.70 -0.42
N THR A 11 -14.21 6.71 0.47
CA THR A 11 -15.39 5.89 0.71
C THR A 11 -15.71 5.82 2.20
N GLY A 12 -17.01 5.82 2.52
CA GLY A 12 -17.51 5.67 3.89
C GLY A 12 -17.00 6.71 4.89
N GLY A 13 -16.63 7.91 4.43
CA GLY A 13 -16.11 8.97 5.27
C GLY A 13 -14.85 8.59 6.08
N TYR A 14 -14.02 7.69 5.57
CA TYR A 14 -12.86 7.15 6.30
C TYR A 14 -11.79 8.19 6.55
N ASP A 15 -11.52 9.04 5.57
CA ASP A 15 -10.53 10.10 5.64
C ASP A 15 -11.12 11.45 5.25
N ASN A 16 -10.49 12.52 5.71
CA ASN A 16 -10.67 13.83 5.09
C ASN A 16 -9.81 13.92 3.84
N VAL A 17 -10.44 14.19 2.72
CA VAL A 17 -9.73 14.51 1.49
C VAL A 17 -8.94 15.80 1.70
N GLN A 18 -7.63 15.72 1.54
CA GLN A 18 -6.74 16.86 1.71
C GLN A 18 -6.82 17.79 0.49
N GLN A 19 -6.79 19.10 0.75
CA GLN A 19 -6.63 20.10 -0.30
C GLN A 19 -5.14 20.28 -0.58
N PRO A 20 -4.67 20.27 -1.85
CA PRO A 20 -3.28 20.58 -2.14
C PRO A 20 -2.95 22.03 -1.71
N LEU A 21 -1.78 22.25 -1.13
CA LEU A 21 -1.28 23.58 -0.82
C LEU A 21 -0.75 24.28 -2.09
N VAL A 22 -0.27 23.48 -3.04
CA VAL A 22 0.16 23.95 -4.36
C VAL A 22 -0.77 23.31 -5.39
N VAL A 23 -1.39 24.14 -6.22
CA VAL A 23 -2.25 23.73 -7.33
C VAL A 23 -1.52 24.05 -8.64
N ASP A 24 -1.44 23.05 -9.51
CA ASP A 24 -0.80 23.21 -10.82
C ASP A 24 -1.86 23.25 -11.93
N GLU A 25 -1.81 24.26 -12.77
CA GLU A 25 -2.79 24.50 -13.83
C GLU A 25 -2.73 23.46 -14.96
N ARG A 26 -1.67 22.66 -15.05
CA ARG A 26 -1.54 21.56 -16.02
C ARG A 26 -2.45 20.38 -15.68
N PHE A 27 -2.98 20.32 -14.43
CA PHE A 27 -3.75 19.19 -13.90
C PHE A 27 -5.19 19.60 -13.61
N ASP A 28 -6.11 18.66 -13.87
CA ASP A 28 -7.43 18.64 -13.24
C ASP A 28 -7.38 17.82 -11.94
N TYR A 29 -8.35 18.05 -11.05
CA TYR A 29 -8.40 17.39 -9.74
C TYR A 29 -9.74 16.68 -9.59
N ILE A 30 -9.71 15.35 -9.42
CA ILE A 30 -10.92 14.52 -9.36
C ILE A 30 -10.96 13.73 -8.06
N LEU A 31 -12.09 13.79 -7.38
CA LEU A 31 -12.41 12.98 -6.21
C LEU A 31 -13.49 11.96 -6.58
N PHE A 32 -13.16 10.67 -6.53
CA PHE A 32 -14.16 9.62 -6.57
C PHE A 32 -14.68 9.31 -5.16
N THR A 33 -16.01 9.27 -4.99
CA THR A 33 -16.61 9.01 -3.69
C THR A 33 -17.95 8.26 -3.81
N ASP A 34 -18.36 7.60 -2.74
CA ASP A 34 -19.69 7.02 -2.55
C ASP A 34 -20.72 8.05 -2.03
N ALA A 35 -20.29 9.27 -1.70
CA ALA A 35 -21.19 10.38 -1.33
C ALA A 35 -21.76 11.02 -2.60
N THR A 36 -23.11 11.12 -2.68
CA THR A 36 -23.80 11.51 -3.91
C THR A 36 -24.16 12.99 -3.99
N ASP A 37 -24.09 13.73 -2.89
CA ASP A 37 -24.72 15.04 -2.78
C ASP A 37 -23.79 16.24 -3.06
N VAL A 38 -22.50 15.99 -3.31
CA VAL A 38 -21.50 17.04 -3.49
C VAL A 38 -20.85 16.93 -4.87
N LYS A 39 -20.95 18.01 -5.67
CA LYS A 39 -20.29 18.06 -7.00
C LYS A 39 -18.87 18.64 -6.98
N GLN A 40 -18.55 19.40 -5.94
CA GLN A 40 -17.26 20.09 -5.78
C GLN A 40 -16.85 20.10 -4.32
N LYS A 41 -15.57 19.82 -4.05
CA LYS A 41 -14.98 19.87 -2.70
C LYS A 41 -13.61 20.55 -2.77
N GLY A 42 -13.59 21.87 -2.57
CA GLY A 42 -12.39 22.69 -2.80
C GLY A 42 -11.96 22.61 -4.26
N VAL A 43 -10.72 22.20 -4.54
CA VAL A 43 -10.22 22.02 -5.91
C VAL A 43 -10.75 20.77 -6.60
N TRP A 44 -11.31 19.82 -5.84
CA TRP A 44 -11.71 18.51 -6.32
C TRP A 44 -13.07 18.56 -6.99
N GLN A 45 -13.13 18.22 -8.29
CA GLN A 45 -14.37 17.84 -8.96
C GLN A 45 -14.80 16.45 -8.47
N VAL A 46 -16.01 16.34 -7.93
CA VAL A 46 -16.51 15.10 -7.36
C VAL A 46 -17.18 14.26 -8.44
N ARG A 47 -16.80 12.99 -8.51
CA ARG A 47 -17.42 11.96 -9.38
C ARG A 47 -17.86 10.77 -8.54
N SER A 48 -19.00 10.19 -8.88
CA SER A 48 -19.48 8.94 -8.27
C SER A 48 -18.62 7.77 -8.71
N ILE A 49 -18.49 6.77 -7.86
CA ILE A 49 -17.82 5.50 -8.20
C ILE A 49 -18.81 4.63 -8.98
N PRO A 50 -18.55 4.28 -10.26
CA PRO A 50 -19.46 3.45 -11.07
C PRO A 50 -19.30 1.95 -10.77
N TYR A 51 -19.18 1.60 -9.50
CA TYR A 51 -19.02 0.24 -8.99
C TYR A 51 -19.72 0.15 -7.64
N GLN A 52 -20.24 -1.01 -7.29
CA GLN A 52 -20.89 -1.24 -6.00
C GLN A 52 -20.25 -2.41 -5.27
N ASN A 53 -19.90 -2.20 -4.03
CA ASN A 53 -19.39 -3.25 -3.15
C ASN A 53 -19.68 -2.88 -1.69
N ALA A 54 -20.21 -3.84 -0.91
CA ALA A 54 -20.42 -3.65 0.52
C ALA A 54 -19.11 -3.50 1.32
N ASP A 55 -17.99 -4.02 0.78
CA ASP A 55 -16.66 -3.81 1.32
C ASP A 55 -16.10 -2.47 0.82
N LEU A 56 -16.14 -1.45 1.68
CA LEU A 56 -15.66 -0.11 1.36
C LEU A 56 -14.17 -0.06 0.95
N THR A 57 -13.37 -1.05 1.38
CA THR A 57 -11.98 -1.18 0.92
C THR A 57 -11.94 -1.58 -0.54
N ARG A 58 -12.75 -2.56 -0.96
CA ARG A 58 -12.87 -2.96 -2.36
C ARG A 58 -13.47 -1.84 -3.21
N LEU A 59 -14.51 -1.19 -2.70
CA LEU A 59 -15.13 -0.04 -3.35
C LEU A 59 -14.11 1.07 -3.64
N SER A 60 -13.27 1.43 -2.66
CA SER A 60 -12.24 2.46 -2.82
C SER A 60 -11.11 2.06 -3.79
N ARG A 61 -10.86 0.79 -3.99
CA ARG A 61 -9.82 0.30 -4.91
C ARG A 61 -10.27 0.27 -6.37
N TYR A 62 -11.58 0.29 -6.63
CA TYR A 62 -12.07 0.27 -8.00
C TYR A 62 -11.56 1.48 -8.81
N PRO A 63 -11.76 2.75 -8.43
CA PRO A 63 -11.21 3.86 -9.19
C PRO A 63 -9.68 3.88 -9.20
N LYS A 64 -9.04 3.43 -8.12
CA LYS A 64 -7.57 3.33 -8.05
C LYS A 64 -7.00 2.42 -9.12
N MET A 65 -7.74 1.36 -9.52
CA MET A 65 -7.26 0.34 -10.45
C MET A 65 -7.94 0.42 -11.84
N HIS A 66 -8.78 1.45 -12.09
CA HIS A 66 -9.46 1.65 -13.38
C HIS A 66 -9.31 3.09 -13.93
N PRO A 67 -8.14 3.75 -13.78
CA PRO A 67 -8.01 5.12 -14.29
C PRO A 67 -8.12 5.20 -15.80
N ASN A 68 -7.63 4.21 -16.55
CA ASN A 68 -7.74 4.17 -18.00
C ASN A 68 -9.19 4.19 -18.51
N GLU A 69 -10.14 3.66 -17.72
CA GLU A 69 -11.55 3.67 -18.02
C GLU A 69 -12.24 4.96 -17.52
N LEU A 70 -12.02 5.28 -16.24
CA LEU A 70 -12.74 6.35 -15.54
C LEU A 70 -12.21 7.75 -15.87
N LEU A 71 -11.01 7.84 -16.38
CA LEU A 71 -10.27 9.05 -16.70
C LEU A 71 -9.72 9.00 -18.14
N SER A 72 -10.49 8.38 -19.05
CA SER A 72 -10.13 8.18 -20.46
C SER A 72 -9.88 9.47 -21.24
N ASP A 73 -10.38 10.61 -20.71
CA ASP A 73 -10.16 11.94 -21.28
C ASP A 73 -8.75 12.49 -21.02
N TYR A 74 -7.94 11.82 -20.18
CA TYR A 74 -6.59 12.24 -19.81
C TYR A 74 -5.55 11.29 -20.37
N THR A 75 -4.35 11.79 -20.65
CA THR A 75 -3.24 10.97 -21.16
C THR A 75 -2.41 10.35 -20.05
N ALA A 76 -2.44 10.94 -18.84
CA ALA A 76 -1.79 10.39 -17.66
C ALA A 76 -2.47 10.86 -16.37
N SER A 77 -2.25 10.11 -15.31
CA SER A 77 -2.84 10.38 -13.99
C SER A 77 -1.85 10.21 -12.84
N LEU A 78 -2.04 11.02 -11.81
CA LEU A 78 -1.42 10.87 -10.51
C LEU A 78 -2.49 10.49 -9.48
N TYR A 79 -2.50 9.25 -9.03
CA TYR A 79 -3.30 8.80 -7.89
C TYR A 79 -2.62 9.21 -6.58
N ILE A 80 -3.40 9.71 -5.64
CA ILE A 80 -2.96 9.90 -4.24
C ILE A 80 -4.02 9.35 -3.29
N ASP A 81 -3.61 8.74 -2.17
CA ASP A 81 -4.54 8.37 -1.09
C ASP A 81 -5.17 9.64 -0.48
N ALA A 82 -6.42 9.58 -0.03
CA ALA A 82 -7.19 10.75 0.40
C ALA A 82 -6.58 11.52 1.58
N ASN A 83 -5.76 10.86 2.39
CA ASN A 83 -5.03 11.45 3.51
C ASN A 83 -3.67 12.05 3.12
N ILE A 84 -3.33 12.08 1.84
CA ILE A 84 -2.09 12.71 1.34
C ILE A 84 -2.39 14.10 0.82
N GLN A 85 -1.61 15.07 1.27
CA GLN A 85 -1.62 16.44 0.82
C GLN A 85 -0.41 16.73 -0.07
N ILE A 86 -0.63 17.29 -1.24
CA ILE A 86 0.46 17.83 -2.06
C ILE A 86 0.87 19.18 -1.47
N THR A 87 2.14 19.33 -1.12
CA THR A 87 2.71 20.50 -0.45
C THR A 87 3.70 21.27 -1.29
N GLY A 88 4.18 20.70 -2.41
CA GLY A 88 5.19 21.31 -3.26
C GLY A 88 5.00 21.04 -4.74
N GLN A 89 5.63 21.88 -5.57
CA GLN A 89 5.56 21.83 -7.04
C GLN A 89 6.27 20.59 -7.61
N ARG A 90 7.31 20.11 -6.97
CA ARG A 90 8.21 19.05 -7.46
C ARG A 90 7.51 17.78 -7.89
N ILE A 91 6.41 17.39 -7.22
CA ILE A 91 5.67 16.17 -7.59
C ILE A 91 4.99 16.31 -8.97
N TYR A 92 4.44 17.50 -9.27
CA TYR A 92 3.81 17.77 -10.57
C TYR A 92 4.85 17.77 -11.70
N ASP A 93 5.99 18.44 -11.47
CA ASP A 93 7.06 18.49 -12.45
C ASP A 93 7.62 17.09 -12.73
N ARG A 94 7.75 16.27 -11.69
CA ARG A 94 8.17 14.87 -11.84
C ARG A 94 7.17 14.03 -12.62
N VAL A 95 5.88 14.26 -12.45
CA VAL A 95 4.83 13.60 -13.26
C VAL A 95 4.95 13.95 -14.73
N VAL A 96 5.14 15.23 -15.04
CA VAL A 96 5.33 15.68 -16.43
C VAL A 96 6.61 15.09 -17.01
N GLU A 97 7.71 15.12 -16.27
CA GLU A 97 8.98 14.50 -16.69
C GLU A 97 8.84 12.99 -16.95
N CYS A 98 8.14 12.25 -16.08
CA CYS A 98 7.86 10.83 -16.31
C CYS A 98 7.08 10.61 -17.61
N PHE A 99 6.09 11.45 -17.89
CA PHE A 99 5.31 11.38 -19.12
C PHE A 99 6.18 11.66 -20.36
N GLU A 100 7.00 12.71 -20.33
CA GLU A 100 7.91 13.08 -21.42
C GLU A 100 8.98 11.99 -21.68
N GLN A 101 9.39 11.28 -20.63
CA GLN A 101 10.31 10.14 -20.73
C GLN A 101 9.62 8.83 -21.11
N GLU A 102 8.35 8.84 -21.45
CA GLU A 102 7.57 7.66 -21.80
C GLU A 102 7.57 6.57 -20.70
N VAL A 103 7.54 7.00 -19.44
CA VAL A 103 7.39 6.11 -18.30
C VAL A 103 5.93 5.62 -18.23
N ASP A 104 5.72 4.32 -18.12
CA ASP A 104 4.38 3.74 -18.02
C ASP A 104 3.83 3.85 -16.59
N TRP A 105 4.67 3.60 -15.59
CA TRP A 105 4.30 3.51 -14.18
C TRP A 105 5.37 4.09 -13.27
N ALA A 106 5.01 4.99 -12.35
CA ALA A 106 5.95 5.44 -11.34
C ALA A 106 5.32 5.46 -9.94
N GLY A 107 6.13 5.20 -8.94
CA GLY A 107 5.76 5.22 -7.53
C GLY A 107 6.89 5.71 -6.63
N ILE A 108 6.62 5.79 -5.34
CA ILE A 108 7.63 6.13 -4.34
C ILE A 108 8.21 4.82 -3.80
N LYS A 109 9.53 4.71 -3.73
CA LYS A 109 10.21 3.53 -3.17
C LYS A 109 9.72 3.27 -1.74
N HIS A 110 9.39 2.02 -1.43
CA HIS A 110 8.96 1.66 -0.09
C HIS A 110 10.14 1.81 0.90
N PRO A 111 10.00 2.60 1.99
CA PRO A 111 11.14 3.00 2.83
C PRO A 111 11.74 1.86 3.66
N TYR A 112 10.97 0.79 3.89
CA TYR A 112 11.36 -0.27 4.84
C TYR A 112 11.45 -1.66 4.24
N ARG A 113 10.87 -1.90 3.07
CA ARG A 113 10.76 -3.25 2.49
C ARG A 113 10.89 -3.22 0.97
N ASP A 114 11.50 -4.26 0.46
CA ASP A 114 11.70 -4.49 -0.97
C ASP A 114 11.19 -5.88 -1.41
N CYS A 115 10.54 -6.60 -0.50
CA CYS A 115 10.13 -7.99 -0.70
C CYS A 115 8.65 -8.21 -0.33
N ILE A 116 7.86 -8.75 -1.27
CA ILE A 116 6.43 -9.07 -1.04
C ILE A 116 6.26 -10.05 0.13
N TYR A 117 7.13 -11.04 0.24
CA TYR A 117 7.04 -12.05 1.30
C TYR A 117 7.22 -11.43 2.69
N ASP A 118 8.05 -10.40 2.81
CA ASP A 118 8.25 -9.66 4.07
C ASP A 118 7.09 -8.72 4.35
N GLU A 119 6.54 -8.07 3.31
CA GLU A 119 5.32 -7.28 3.42
C GLU A 119 4.14 -8.12 3.90
N ALA A 120 3.99 -9.34 3.40
CA ALA A 120 2.93 -10.26 3.79
C ALA A 120 2.88 -10.52 5.31
N TYR A 121 4.04 -10.57 5.97
CA TYR A 121 4.10 -10.72 7.43
C TYR A 121 3.72 -9.45 8.18
N VAL A 122 4.00 -8.27 7.64
CA VAL A 122 3.69 -6.98 8.30
C VAL A 122 2.22 -6.63 8.22
N ILE A 123 1.57 -6.99 7.12
CA ILE A 123 0.15 -6.71 6.88
C ILE A 123 -0.80 -7.77 7.44
N TYR A 124 -0.29 -8.78 8.10
CA TYR A 124 -1.10 -9.76 8.82
C TYR A 124 -2.12 -9.03 9.72
N GLY A 125 -3.35 -9.44 9.78
CA GLY A 125 -4.44 -8.72 10.46
C GLY A 125 -5.13 -7.64 9.60
N LEU A 126 -4.56 -7.25 8.45
CA LEU A 126 -5.23 -6.40 7.47
C LEU A 126 -6.03 -7.20 6.42
N ASP A 127 -5.76 -8.49 6.32
CA ASP A 127 -6.51 -9.48 5.56
C ASP A 127 -6.50 -10.81 6.32
N THR A 128 -7.21 -11.83 5.84
CA THR A 128 -7.16 -13.14 6.45
C THR A 128 -5.79 -13.80 6.22
N GLU A 129 -5.34 -14.57 7.21
CA GLU A 129 -4.11 -15.35 7.09
C GLU A 129 -4.13 -16.26 5.86
N GLU A 130 -5.28 -16.90 5.63
CA GLU A 130 -5.47 -17.78 4.48
C GLU A 130 -5.26 -17.08 3.15
N ASN A 131 -5.81 -15.88 2.95
CA ASN A 131 -5.64 -15.13 1.72
C ASN A 131 -4.17 -14.73 1.51
N ILE A 132 -3.51 -14.24 2.57
CA ILE A 132 -2.13 -13.77 2.49
C ILE A 132 -1.18 -14.94 2.17
N PHE A 133 -1.25 -16.04 2.92
CA PHE A 133 -0.30 -17.13 2.74
C PHE A 133 -0.61 -17.99 1.51
N ARG A 134 -1.88 -18.16 1.13
CA ARG A 134 -2.25 -18.78 -0.16
C ARG A 134 -1.69 -17.99 -1.33
N TRP A 135 -1.72 -16.66 -1.28
CA TRP A 135 -1.11 -15.82 -2.28
C TRP A 135 0.41 -16.00 -2.32
N CYS A 136 1.09 -15.95 -1.18
CA CYS A 136 2.53 -16.19 -1.08
C CYS A 136 2.93 -17.59 -1.56
N HIS A 137 2.13 -18.61 -1.26
CA HIS A 137 2.34 -19.97 -1.78
C HIS A 137 2.27 -20.03 -3.31
N ARG A 138 1.29 -19.36 -3.90
CA ARG A 138 1.20 -19.23 -5.36
C ARG A 138 2.44 -18.56 -5.96
N LEU A 139 2.89 -17.45 -5.37
CA LEU A 139 4.09 -16.74 -5.80
C LEU A 139 5.34 -17.65 -5.77
N ARG A 140 5.49 -18.45 -4.73
CA ARG A 140 6.60 -19.41 -4.61
C ARG A 140 6.54 -20.49 -5.69
N LYS A 141 5.36 -21.04 -5.94
CA LYS A 141 5.17 -22.04 -7.03
C LYS A 141 5.51 -21.50 -8.40
N GLU A 142 5.29 -20.21 -8.62
CA GLU A 142 5.62 -19.53 -9.87
C GLU A 142 7.04 -18.96 -9.89
N ASN A 143 7.85 -19.24 -8.86
CA ASN A 143 9.23 -18.76 -8.71
C ASN A 143 9.34 -17.23 -8.72
N TYR A 144 8.35 -16.52 -8.13
CA TYR A 144 8.45 -15.08 -7.94
C TYR A 144 9.66 -14.76 -7.05
N PRO A 145 10.62 -13.96 -7.52
CA PRO A 145 11.86 -13.73 -6.78
C PRO A 145 11.63 -12.82 -5.56
N ARG A 146 12.48 -13.01 -4.55
CA ARG A 146 12.54 -12.11 -3.39
C ARG A 146 13.28 -10.82 -3.76
N HIS A 147 13.09 -9.78 -2.93
CA HIS A 147 13.85 -8.52 -3.00
C HIS A 147 13.84 -7.86 -4.39
N ARG A 148 12.67 -7.84 -5.05
CA ARG A 148 12.51 -7.17 -6.35
C ARG A 148 12.25 -5.68 -6.27
N GLY A 149 12.26 -5.13 -5.07
CA GLY A 149 11.83 -3.76 -4.83
C GLY A 149 10.32 -3.64 -4.65
N MET A 150 9.91 -2.57 -3.99
CA MET A 150 8.51 -2.23 -3.76
C MET A 150 8.32 -0.72 -3.77
N PHE A 151 7.16 -0.27 -4.24
CA PHE A 151 6.70 1.11 -4.08
C PHE A 151 5.74 1.21 -2.89
N GLU A 152 5.56 2.42 -2.39
CA GLU A 152 4.38 2.77 -1.61
C GLU A 152 3.20 2.97 -2.56
N ASN A 153 2.15 2.18 -2.43
CA ASN A 153 0.99 2.30 -3.34
C ASN A 153 0.04 3.45 -2.98
N ASN A 154 0.49 4.38 -2.17
CA ASN A 154 -0.28 5.55 -1.73
C ASN A 154 -0.20 6.71 -2.73
N ILE A 155 0.83 6.75 -3.59
CA ILE A 155 1.00 7.69 -4.70
C ILE A 155 1.46 6.91 -5.93
N ILE A 156 0.71 7.03 -7.04
CA ILE A 156 0.97 6.27 -8.27
C ILE A 156 0.77 7.18 -9.47
N PHE A 157 1.82 7.34 -10.27
CA PHE A 157 1.73 7.89 -11.62
C PHE A 157 1.49 6.77 -12.64
N ARG A 158 0.66 7.05 -13.63
CA ARG A 158 0.42 6.16 -14.79
C ARG A 158 0.16 6.94 -16.05
N THR A 159 0.78 6.51 -17.14
CA THR A 159 0.40 6.90 -18.50
C THR A 159 -0.80 6.08 -18.93
N HIS A 160 -1.80 6.69 -19.57
CA HIS A 160 -2.99 5.98 -20.04
C HIS A 160 -2.74 5.42 -21.46
N ASN A 161 -2.14 4.23 -21.50
CA ASN A 161 -1.89 3.48 -22.73
C ASN A 161 -2.38 2.03 -22.58
N GLU A 162 -2.41 1.26 -23.66
CA GLU A 162 -2.91 -0.12 -23.63
C GLU A 162 -2.10 -1.03 -22.70
N ARG A 163 -0.78 -0.83 -22.59
CA ARG A 163 0.08 -1.62 -21.71
C ARG A 163 -0.28 -1.39 -20.23
N VAL A 164 -0.48 -0.15 -19.82
CA VAL A 164 -0.91 0.20 -18.45
C VAL A 164 -2.33 -0.29 -18.18
N LYS A 165 -3.21 -0.23 -19.17
CA LYS A 165 -4.57 -0.78 -19.06
C LYS A 165 -4.56 -2.30 -18.83
N GLU A 166 -3.64 -3.03 -19.46
CA GLU A 166 -3.45 -4.47 -19.18
C GLU A 166 -2.94 -4.70 -17.74
N VAL A 167 -1.98 -3.87 -17.27
CA VAL A 167 -1.53 -3.89 -15.86
C VAL A 167 -2.70 -3.70 -14.91
N ASP A 168 -3.48 -2.65 -15.09
CA ASP A 168 -4.61 -2.31 -14.22
C ASP A 168 -5.67 -3.42 -14.22
N THR A 169 -5.99 -3.97 -15.39
CA THR A 169 -6.95 -5.08 -15.55
C THR A 169 -6.49 -6.34 -14.83
N MET A 170 -5.21 -6.71 -15.00
CA MET A 170 -4.65 -7.88 -14.33
C MET A 170 -4.54 -7.65 -12.82
N TRP A 171 -4.15 -6.44 -12.40
CA TRP A 171 -4.04 -6.06 -11.00
C TRP A 171 -5.39 -6.15 -10.29
N TRP A 172 -6.45 -5.58 -10.88
CA TRP A 172 -7.80 -5.67 -10.35
C TRP A 172 -8.26 -7.12 -10.21
N LYS A 173 -8.12 -7.93 -11.27
CA LYS A 173 -8.48 -9.35 -11.26
C LYS A 173 -7.80 -10.12 -10.13
N LEU A 174 -6.49 -9.92 -9.93
CA LEU A 174 -5.75 -10.59 -8.87
C LEU A 174 -6.12 -10.08 -7.49
N TYR A 175 -6.37 -8.78 -7.36
CA TYR A 175 -6.83 -8.16 -6.12
C TYR A 175 -8.21 -8.71 -5.69
N GLU A 176 -9.16 -8.83 -6.59
CA GLU A 176 -10.48 -9.40 -6.29
C GLU A 176 -10.42 -10.87 -5.85
N GLN A 177 -9.57 -11.65 -6.49
CA GLN A 177 -9.53 -13.11 -6.32
C GLN A 177 -8.66 -13.57 -5.14
N ASN A 178 -7.72 -12.75 -4.68
CA ASN A 178 -6.70 -13.21 -3.73
C ASN A 178 -6.73 -12.46 -2.40
N THR A 179 -6.21 -11.23 -2.36
CA THR A 179 -6.00 -10.49 -1.10
C THR A 179 -6.57 -9.08 -1.19
N ARG A 180 -7.10 -8.57 -0.07
CA ARG A 180 -7.57 -7.19 0.06
C ARG A 180 -6.42 -6.17 0.08
N ARG A 181 -5.17 -6.62 -0.03
CA ARG A 181 -3.99 -5.77 -0.06
C ARG A 181 -3.49 -5.61 -1.49
N ASP A 182 -3.81 -4.46 -2.05
CA ASP A 182 -3.44 -4.03 -3.39
C ASP A 182 -1.92 -4.11 -3.64
N GLN A 183 -1.14 -3.83 -2.62
CA GLN A 183 0.31 -3.87 -2.67
C GLN A 183 0.88 -5.26 -2.95
N LEU A 184 0.27 -6.33 -2.41
CA LEU A 184 0.76 -7.68 -2.62
C LEU A 184 0.57 -8.19 -4.05
N THR A 185 -0.41 -7.69 -4.78
CA THR A 185 -0.74 -8.19 -6.12
C THR A 185 -0.08 -7.38 -7.24
N LEU A 186 0.18 -6.07 -7.04
CA LEU A 186 0.77 -5.20 -8.05
C LEU A 186 2.13 -5.70 -8.55
N TYR A 187 3.04 -6.07 -7.63
CA TYR A 187 4.42 -6.42 -8.01
C TYR A 187 4.51 -7.73 -8.77
N TYR A 188 3.58 -8.64 -8.53
CA TYR A 188 3.45 -9.83 -9.37
C TYR A 188 3.04 -9.46 -10.80
N VAL A 189 2.11 -8.52 -10.96
CA VAL A 189 1.71 -8.04 -12.31
C VAL A 189 2.88 -7.40 -13.02
N LEU A 190 3.58 -6.46 -12.36
CA LEU A 190 4.76 -5.80 -12.94
C LEU A 190 5.90 -6.80 -13.26
N TRP A 191 6.00 -7.90 -12.51
CA TRP A 191 6.94 -8.97 -12.83
C TRP A 191 6.54 -9.78 -14.07
N LYS A 192 5.24 -10.02 -14.25
CA LYS A 192 4.71 -10.72 -15.44
C LYS A 192 4.74 -9.85 -16.68
N MET A 193 4.85 -8.55 -16.54
CA MET A 193 4.86 -7.56 -17.62
C MET A 193 6.17 -6.74 -17.58
N PRO A 194 7.31 -7.38 -17.94
CA PRO A 194 8.64 -6.76 -17.83
C PRO A 194 8.84 -5.56 -18.77
N ASP A 195 8.01 -5.44 -19.81
CA ASP A 195 8.07 -4.34 -20.77
C ASP A 195 7.45 -3.04 -20.24
N VAL A 196 6.82 -3.07 -19.05
CA VAL A 196 6.31 -1.89 -18.37
C VAL A 196 7.48 -1.06 -17.85
N LYS A 197 7.65 0.13 -18.41
CA LYS A 197 8.73 1.05 -18.01
C LYS A 197 8.39 1.73 -16.70
N THR A 198 9.10 1.38 -15.64
CA THR A 198 8.86 1.91 -14.30
C THR A 198 9.89 2.96 -13.89
N ALA A 199 9.50 3.93 -13.04
CA ALA A 199 10.38 4.95 -12.48
C ALA A 199 10.03 5.28 -11.01
N LEU A 200 10.87 6.08 -10.37
CA LEU A 200 10.60 6.64 -9.06
C LEU A 200 10.03 8.06 -9.20
N LEU A 201 8.99 8.36 -8.40
CA LEU A 201 8.43 9.72 -8.27
C LEU A 201 9.27 10.62 -7.36
N LEU A 202 9.94 10.04 -6.39
CA LEU A 202 10.87 10.73 -5.51
C LEU A 202 12.27 10.10 -5.62
N PRO A 203 13.34 10.87 -5.36
CA PRO A 203 14.70 10.33 -5.30
C PRO A 203 14.84 9.15 -4.35
N GLU A 204 15.82 8.29 -4.61
CA GLU A 204 16.16 7.21 -3.67
C GLU A 204 16.50 7.76 -2.29
N GLY A 205 15.95 7.13 -1.25
CA GLY A 205 16.10 7.58 0.13
C GLY A 205 15.00 8.53 0.61
N GLU A 206 14.20 9.12 -0.29
CA GLU A 206 12.98 9.82 0.09
C GLU A 206 11.77 8.87 0.13
N SER A 207 10.82 9.19 0.99
CA SER A 207 9.55 8.47 1.10
C SER A 207 8.39 9.45 1.23
N SER A 208 7.16 8.98 1.08
CA SER A 208 5.97 9.82 1.32
C SER A 208 5.87 10.36 2.76
N TRP A 209 6.59 9.75 3.70
CA TRP A 209 6.69 10.20 5.11
C TRP A 209 7.74 11.26 5.35
N GLN A 210 8.72 11.37 4.45
CA GLN A 210 9.88 12.26 4.55
C GLN A 210 10.12 12.94 3.21
N SER A 211 9.22 13.83 2.84
CA SER A 211 9.24 14.57 1.58
C SER A 211 8.80 16.02 1.81
N ASP A 212 9.34 16.93 1.03
CA ASP A 212 8.96 18.35 1.01
C ASP A 212 7.79 18.63 0.05
N THR A 213 7.43 17.67 -0.79
CA THR A 213 6.41 17.84 -1.83
C THR A 213 5.09 17.16 -1.53
N VAL A 214 5.05 16.26 -0.54
CA VAL A 214 3.84 15.58 -0.06
C VAL A 214 3.88 15.39 1.45
N GLN A 215 2.70 15.44 2.08
CA GLN A 215 2.52 15.23 3.51
C GLN A 215 1.41 14.20 3.77
N ILE A 216 1.69 13.21 4.61
CA ILE A 216 0.70 12.22 5.04
C ILE A 216 0.02 12.69 6.32
N HIS A 217 -1.29 12.76 6.29
CA HIS A 217 -2.11 13.05 7.47
C HIS A 217 -2.61 11.74 8.12
N LYS A 218 -2.86 11.81 9.42
CA LYS A 218 -3.44 10.67 10.15
C LYS A 218 -4.84 10.37 9.65
N HIS A 219 -5.17 9.09 9.52
CA HIS A 219 -6.54 8.67 9.24
C HIS A 219 -7.50 9.15 10.31
N GLN A 220 -8.68 9.65 9.90
CA GLN A 220 -9.72 10.09 10.83
C GLN A 220 -10.36 8.92 11.57
N GLN A 221 -10.64 7.85 10.83
CA GLN A 221 -11.19 6.64 11.41
C GLN A 221 -10.12 5.59 11.58
N THR A 222 -10.03 5.03 12.77
CA THR A 222 -9.19 3.85 12.99
C THR A 222 -9.78 2.65 12.26
N SER A 223 -8.94 1.68 11.93
CA SER A 223 -9.39 0.41 11.37
C SER A 223 -10.44 -0.32 12.21
N LYS A 224 -10.50 -0.04 13.52
CA LYS A 224 -11.52 -0.54 14.45
C LYS A 224 -12.91 0.06 14.17
N GLN A 225 -12.97 1.36 13.83
CA GLN A 225 -14.22 2.07 13.51
C GLN A 225 -14.82 1.64 12.16
N ARG A 226 -14.00 1.17 11.22
CA ARG A 226 -14.44 0.65 9.92
C ARG A 226 -15.18 -0.71 9.98
N GLY A 227 -15.55 -1.17 11.17
CA GLY A 227 -16.26 -2.45 11.31
C GLY A 227 -15.40 -3.66 10.93
N ARG A 228 -14.08 -3.59 11.11
CA ARG A 228 -13.23 -4.78 11.15
C ARG A 228 -13.67 -5.62 12.34
N ARG A 229 -14.83 -6.28 12.17
CA ARG A 229 -15.28 -7.28 13.11
C ARG A 229 -14.23 -8.37 13.18
N GLY A 230 -13.59 -8.49 14.32
CA GLY A 230 -13.11 -9.77 14.78
C GLY A 230 -11.70 -10.18 14.48
N VAL A 231 -10.85 -9.36 13.85
CA VAL A 231 -9.44 -9.53 14.13
C VAL A 231 -9.18 -8.71 15.40
N LYS A 232 -9.35 -9.34 16.57
CA LYS A 232 -8.76 -8.83 17.80
C LYS A 232 -7.35 -8.43 17.42
N GLU A 233 -6.88 -7.23 17.85
CA GLU A 233 -5.44 -6.99 17.90
C GLU A 233 -4.87 -8.20 18.60
N SER A 234 -4.53 -9.17 17.78
CA SER A 234 -4.14 -10.43 18.34
C SER A 234 -2.78 -10.15 18.93
N PHE A 235 -2.47 -10.75 20.03
CA PHE A 235 -1.14 -10.99 20.55
C PHE A 235 -0.06 -11.07 19.44
N TRP A 236 -0.41 -11.48 18.25
CA TRP A 236 0.33 -11.60 17.00
C TRP A 236 0.73 -10.27 16.33
N GLU A 237 -0.11 -9.26 16.33
CA GLU A 237 0.25 -7.92 15.80
C GLU A 237 1.33 -7.29 16.66
N HIS A 238 1.24 -7.49 17.96
CA HIS A 238 2.26 -7.06 18.91
C HIS A 238 3.59 -7.80 18.71
N ALA A 239 3.56 -9.10 18.50
CA ALA A 239 4.76 -9.91 18.32
C ALA A 239 5.52 -9.52 17.03
N ARG A 240 4.81 -9.15 15.97
CA ARG A 240 5.39 -8.75 14.68
C ARG A 240 6.02 -7.37 14.67
N CYS A 241 5.33 -6.38 15.22
CA CYS A 241 5.87 -5.03 15.31
C CYS A 241 7.12 -4.95 16.17
N ARG A 242 7.34 -5.92 17.06
CA ARG A 242 8.48 -5.98 17.96
C ARG A 242 9.68 -6.75 17.44
N CYS A 243 9.55 -7.48 16.34
CA CYS A 243 10.69 -8.10 15.65
C CYS A 243 11.57 -7.09 14.90
N ARG A 244 11.26 -5.80 14.94
CA ARG A 244 12.08 -4.73 14.40
C ARG A 244 13.26 -4.44 15.33
N GLY A 245 14.44 -4.73 14.88
CA GLY A 245 15.68 -4.35 15.55
C GLY A 245 16.40 -5.51 16.25
N GLY A 246 17.41 -6.04 15.58
CA GLY A 246 18.39 -6.98 16.13
C GLY A 246 18.04 -8.46 16.03
N MET A 247 16.93 -8.84 15.39
CA MET A 247 16.62 -10.22 15.01
C MET A 247 16.11 -10.34 13.56
N GLU A 248 16.44 -9.41 12.70
CA GLU A 248 16.01 -9.46 11.30
C GLU A 248 16.43 -10.78 10.64
N GLU A 249 17.68 -11.18 10.81
CA GLU A 249 18.19 -12.44 10.26
C GLU A 249 17.46 -13.67 10.81
N LYS A 250 17.22 -13.75 12.13
CA LYS A 250 16.47 -14.87 12.72
C LYS A 250 14.99 -14.85 12.30
N ALA A 251 14.41 -13.67 12.18
CA ALA A 251 13.05 -13.52 11.68
C ALA A 251 12.95 -13.93 10.20
N GLU A 252 13.96 -13.63 9.40
CA GLU A 252 14.03 -14.05 8.01
C GLU A 252 14.14 -15.58 7.88
N GLN A 253 15.08 -16.19 8.61
CA GLN A 253 15.21 -17.65 8.66
C GLN A 253 13.92 -18.32 9.11
N PHE A 254 13.24 -17.75 10.11
CA PHE A 254 11.93 -18.27 10.55
C PHE A 254 10.87 -18.13 9.44
N ARG A 255 10.80 -17.00 8.74
CA ARG A 255 9.85 -16.79 7.64
C ARG A 255 10.07 -17.80 6.52
N GLU A 256 11.32 -18.05 6.13
CA GLU A 256 11.67 -19.05 5.14
C GLU A 256 11.18 -20.45 5.55
N PHE A 257 11.50 -20.85 6.77
CA PHE A 257 11.06 -22.14 7.31
C PHE A 257 9.53 -22.22 7.41
N HIS A 258 8.86 -21.16 7.83
CA HIS A 258 7.40 -21.11 7.91
C HIS A 258 6.76 -21.22 6.52
N TYR A 259 7.28 -20.53 5.50
CA TYR A 259 6.77 -20.66 4.14
C TYR A 259 6.97 -22.08 3.59
N TRP A 260 8.13 -22.67 3.79
CA TRP A 260 8.39 -24.05 3.41
C TRP A 260 7.42 -25.00 4.10
N LEU A 261 7.21 -24.85 5.41
CA LEU A 261 6.29 -25.67 6.17
C LEU A 261 4.83 -25.47 5.74
N TYR A 262 4.44 -24.24 5.39
CA TYR A 262 3.11 -23.94 4.88
C TYR A 262 2.85 -24.66 3.55
N ASP A 263 3.85 -24.74 2.69
CA ASP A 263 3.78 -25.46 1.42
C ASP A 263 3.57 -26.99 1.64
N LEU A 264 4.12 -27.53 2.74
CA LEU A 264 3.96 -28.94 3.10
C LEU A 264 2.66 -29.21 3.86
N ASN A 265 2.37 -28.42 4.88
CA ASN A 265 1.21 -28.60 5.75
C ASN A 265 0.77 -27.27 6.38
N PRO A 266 -0.27 -26.62 5.84
CA PRO A 266 -0.76 -25.33 6.33
C PRO A 266 -1.21 -25.34 7.80
N ILE A 267 -1.73 -26.46 8.31
CA ILE A 267 -2.21 -26.58 9.70
C ILE A 267 -1.03 -26.54 10.67
N VAL A 268 0.02 -27.30 10.36
CA VAL A 268 1.25 -27.32 11.18
C VAL A 268 1.95 -25.95 11.11
N ALA A 269 1.98 -25.32 9.95
CA ALA A 269 2.54 -23.99 9.80
C ALA A 269 1.80 -22.94 10.64
N LYS A 270 0.47 -23.01 10.72
CA LYS A 270 -0.34 -22.15 11.61
C LYS A 270 0.04 -22.33 13.08
N GLY A 271 0.20 -23.58 13.52
CA GLY A 271 0.64 -23.89 14.88
C GLY A 271 2.03 -23.33 15.19
N LEU A 272 2.97 -23.48 14.25
CA LEU A 272 4.32 -22.92 14.38
C LEU A 272 4.32 -21.40 14.44
N LEU A 273 3.54 -20.75 13.58
CA LEU A 273 3.39 -19.30 13.61
C LEU A 273 2.83 -18.86 14.98
N TYR A 274 1.92 -19.63 15.55
CA TYR A 274 1.43 -19.39 16.90
C TYR A 274 2.55 -19.49 17.94
N LEU A 275 3.33 -20.49 17.98
CA LEU A 275 4.42 -20.67 18.93
C LEU A 275 5.50 -19.60 18.76
N TRP A 276 5.83 -19.23 17.55
CA TRP A 276 6.76 -18.14 17.27
C TRP A 276 6.27 -16.81 17.84
N GLY A 277 5.00 -16.49 17.67
CA GLY A 277 4.42 -15.28 18.26
C GLY A 277 4.51 -15.28 19.79
N VAL A 278 4.20 -16.40 20.45
CA VAL A 278 4.36 -16.56 21.92
C VAL A 278 5.82 -16.28 22.30
N TYR A 279 6.76 -16.94 21.65
CA TYR A 279 8.20 -16.76 21.89
C TYR A 279 8.63 -15.29 21.67
N ALA A 280 8.29 -14.70 20.54
CA ALA A 280 8.65 -13.32 20.22
C ALA A 280 8.08 -12.34 21.27
N THR A 281 6.86 -12.55 21.76
CA THR A 281 6.26 -11.68 22.77
C THR A 281 6.92 -11.82 24.14
N LEU A 282 7.19 -13.04 24.58
CA LEU A 282 7.83 -13.29 25.88
C LEU A 282 9.25 -12.76 25.90
N VAL A 283 10.05 -13.08 24.89
CA VAL A 283 11.46 -12.69 24.83
C VAL A 283 11.61 -11.19 24.59
N TYR A 284 10.93 -10.63 23.61
CA TYR A 284 11.07 -9.21 23.25
C TYR A 284 10.30 -8.28 24.16
N GLY A 285 9.11 -8.66 24.58
CA GLY A 285 8.37 -7.88 25.55
C GLY A 285 9.14 -7.65 26.84
N THR A 286 9.91 -8.64 27.27
CA THR A 286 10.76 -8.57 28.46
C THR A 286 12.00 -7.72 28.21
N ILE A 287 12.72 -7.90 27.07
CA ILE A 287 13.90 -7.13 26.74
C ILE A 287 13.57 -5.63 26.59
N ILE A 288 12.44 -5.30 25.94
CA ILE A 288 12.02 -3.89 25.77
C ILE A 288 11.70 -3.26 27.13
N LYS A 289 11.02 -3.97 28.02
CA LYS A 289 10.74 -3.47 29.39
C LYS A 289 12.02 -3.23 30.17
N ILE A 290 13.00 -4.13 30.09
CA ILE A 290 14.29 -3.98 30.74
C ILE A 290 15.06 -2.79 30.14
N ARG A 291 15.07 -2.59 28.84
CA ARG A 291 15.71 -1.44 28.18
C ARG A 291 15.03 -0.12 28.53
N ALA A 292 13.70 -0.08 28.57
CA ALA A 292 12.94 1.10 28.97
C ALA A 292 13.23 1.45 30.45
N TYR A 293 13.27 0.46 31.33
CA TYR A 293 13.60 0.64 32.74
C TYR A 293 15.03 1.19 32.92
N ARG A 294 16.02 0.66 32.18
CA ARG A 294 17.40 1.15 32.21
C ARG A 294 17.52 2.60 31.71
N ARG A 295 16.81 2.98 30.63
CA ARG A 295 16.80 4.35 30.13
C ARG A 295 16.16 5.34 31.12
N HIS A 296 15.14 4.91 31.84
CA HIS A 296 14.53 5.74 32.89
C HIS A 296 15.49 5.98 34.05
N LYS A 297 16.31 4.99 34.39
CA LYS A 297 17.29 5.09 35.48
C LYS A 297 18.50 5.97 35.13
N THR A 298 18.95 5.97 33.87
CA THR A 298 20.03 6.83 33.38
C THR A 298 19.63 8.28 33.12
N ASN A 299 18.33 8.61 33.09
CA ASN A 299 17.85 9.98 32.96
C ASN A 299 17.44 10.60 34.31
N VAL A 300 17.62 9.90 35.41
CA VAL A 300 17.31 10.35 36.80
C VAL A 300 18.57 10.50 37.66
N GLU A 301 19.73 10.06 37.12
CA GLU A 301 21.07 10.37 37.63
C GLU A 301 21.70 11.48 36.75
#